data_f2d678471f8baa42137feba372239cd0
#
_entry.id   f2d678471f8baa42137feba372239cd0
#
_cell.length_a   1.000
_cell.length_b   1.000
_cell.length_c   1.000
_cell.angle_alpha   90.00
_cell.angle_beta   90.00
_cell.angle_gamma   90.00
#
_symmetry.space_group_name_H-M   'P 1'
#
loop_
_entity.id
_entity.type
_entity.pdbx_description
1 polymer ?
#
loop_
_entity_poly.entity_id
_entity_poly.type
_entity_poly.pdbx_seq_one_letter_code
_entity_poly.pdbx_strand_id
1 'polypeptide(L)'
;MARSFTEREKENIKTNLQEACKQSWTQYGYKKTSVDDLCRQTGISKGAFYLFFESKEALFCEVLCSVQEQICDAASRVIEKHKDKHGVAEALKLIYREYDKNNFLYDSDSMDLTILM
;
A
#
# COMPACT_ATOMS: atom_id res chain seq x y z
N MET A 1 9.20 27.70 12.62
CA MET A 1 10.07 27.40 11.46
C MET A 1 9.85 25.96 10.98
N ALA A 2 9.61 25.80 9.69
CA ALA A 2 9.40 24.47 9.15
C ALA A 2 10.69 23.66 9.18
N ARG A 3 10.64 22.46 9.72
CA ARG A 3 11.77 21.55 9.74
C ARG A 3 12.02 21.00 8.33
N SER A 4 13.26 21.04 7.91
CA SER A 4 13.69 20.44 6.65
C SER A 4 14.08 18.98 6.91
N PHE A 5 13.52 18.06 6.13
CA PHE A 5 13.80 16.62 6.26
C PHE A 5 14.91 16.21 5.29
N THR A 6 15.81 15.33 5.75
CA THR A 6 16.78 14.69 4.87
C THR A 6 16.05 13.68 3.97
N GLU A 7 16.70 13.24 2.89
CA GLU A 7 16.12 12.24 1.99
C GLU A 7 15.82 10.92 2.73
N ARG A 8 16.71 10.53 3.63
CA ARG A 8 16.49 9.32 4.44
C ARG A 8 15.31 9.46 5.39
N GLU A 9 15.17 10.64 6.03
CA GLU A 9 14.02 10.91 6.89
C GLU A 9 12.72 10.90 6.09
N LYS A 10 12.71 11.47 4.89
CA LYS A 10 11.54 11.47 4.01
C LYS A 10 11.12 10.04 3.64
N GLU A 11 12.08 9.20 3.29
CA GLU A 11 11.77 7.79 2.96
C GLU A 11 11.21 7.04 4.16
N ASN A 12 11.80 7.26 5.34
CA ASN A 12 11.30 6.62 6.57
C ASN A 12 9.88 7.05 6.90
N ILE A 13 9.58 8.33 6.76
CA ILE A 13 8.24 8.87 7.02
C ILE A 13 7.24 8.25 6.05
N LYS A 14 7.56 8.20 4.76
CA LYS A 14 6.70 7.58 3.75
C LYS A 14 6.44 6.11 4.05
N THR A 15 7.49 5.37 4.37
CA THR A 15 7.39 3.95 4.70
C THR A 15 6.51 3.74 5.92
N ASN A 16 6.72 4.53 6.98
CA ASN A 16 5.92 4.44 8.20
C ASN A 16 4.45 4.75 7.95
N LEU A 17 4.16 5.76 7.14
CA LEU A 17 2.80 6.11 6.76
C LEU A 17 2.14 5.00 5.95
N GLN A 18 2.86 4.38 5.02
CA GLN A 18 2.34 3.27 4.23
C GLN A 18 2.05 2.05 5.11
N GLU A 19 2.92 1.73 6.05
CA GLU A 19 2.71 0.62 6.98
C GLU A 19 1.52 0.88 7.92
N ALA A 20 1.43 2.09 8.47
CA ALA A 20 0.29 2.49 9.30
C ALA A 20 -1.02 2.43 8.52
N CYS A 21 -0.99 2.86 7.26
CA CYS A 21 -2.13 2.81 6.35
C CYS A 21 -2.60 1.37 6.13
N LYS A 22 -1.68 0.45 5.84
CA LYS A 22 -2.00 -0.98 5.65
C LYS A 22 -2.65 -1.57 6.90
N GLN A 23 -2.06 -1.31 8.05
CA GLN A 23 -2.57 -1.85 9.32
C GLN A 23 -3.96 -1.33 9.65
N SER A 24 -4.15 -0.03 9.53
CA SER A 24 -5.45 0.59 9.82
C SER A 24 -6.51 0.17 8.82
N TRP A 25 -6.16 0.08 7.55
CA TRP A 25 -7.06 -0.35 6.50
C TRP A 25 -7.52 -1.79 6.74
N THR A 26 -6.58 -2.69 7.08
CA THR A 26 -6.89 -4.08 7.38
C THR A 26 -7.80 -4.20 8.61
N GLN A 27 -7.52 -3.40 9.64
CA GLN A 27 -8.20 -3.51 10.92
C GLN A 27 -9.56 -2.79 10.96
N TYR A 28 -9.65 -1.59 10.37
CA TYR A 28 -10.81 -0.71 10.49
C TYR A 28 -11.51 -0.41 9.18
N GLY A 29 -10.86 -0.67 8.05
CA GLY A 29 -11.33 -0.29 6.73
C GLY A 29 -10.95 1.13 6.35
N TYR A 30 -11.11 1.45 5.06
CA TYR A 30 -10.72 2.73 4.49
C TYR A 30 -11.47 3.91 5.13
N LYS A 31 -12.79 3.80 5.24
CA LYS A 31 -13.62 4.92 5.71
C LYS A 31 -13.33 5.30 7.15
N LYS A 32 -12.99 4.33 7.98
CA LYS A 32 -12.74 4.56 9.40
C LYS A 32 -11.30 4.95 9.73
N THR A 33 -10.43 5.01 8.73
CA THR A 33 -9.04 5.44 8.91
C THR A 33 -8.93 6.92 8.55
N SER A 34 -8.51 7.75 9.49
CA SER A 34 -8.36 9.19 9.27
C SER A 34 -6.89 9.60 9.17
N VAL A 35 -6.63 10.76 8.55
CA VAL A 35 -5.29 11.34 8.52
C VAL A 35 -4.79 11.58 9.95
N ASP A 36 -5.66 12.03 10.86
CA ASP A 36 -5.30 12.25 12.25
C ASP A 36 -4.80 10.97 12.93
N ASP A 37 -5.47 9.85 12.68
CA ASP A 37 -5.06 8.55 13.21
C ASP A 37 -3.71 8.12 12.68
N LEU A 38 -3.49 8.29 11.38
CA LEU A 38 -2.22 7.93 10.75
C LEU A 38 -1.08 8.78 11.28
N CYS A 39 -1.32 10.07 11.47
CA CYS A 39 -0.32 10.99 12.05
C CYS A 39 0.01 10.61 13.48
N ARG A 40 -1.00 10.26 14.27
CA ARG A 40 -0.81 9.84 15.67
C ARG A 40 0.02 8.56 15.75
N GLN A 41 -0.26 7.58 14.90
CA GLN A 41 0.48 6.31 14.87
C GLN A 41 1.92 6.48 14.47
N THR A 42 2.22 7.42 13.58
CA THR A 42 3.57 7.62 13.04
C THR A 42 4.35 8.73 13.75
N GLY A 43 3.69 9.49 14.61
CA GLY A 43 4.34 10.56 15.36
C GLY A 43 4.67 11.80 14.53
N ILE A 44 3.95 12.06 13.45
CA ILE A 44 4.14 13.25 12.62
C ILE A 44 2.95 14.20 12.73
N SER A 45 3.16 15.46 12.37
CA SER A 45 2.09 16.45 12.31
C SER A 45 1.26 16.29 11.03
N LYS A 46 0.05 16.83 11.04
CA LYS A 46 -0.79 16.92 9.84
C LYS A 46 -0.09 17.69 8.72
N GLY A 47 0.58 18.78 9.08
CA GLY A 47 1.36 19.55 8.10
C GLY A 47 2.42 18.72 7.42
N ALA A 48 3.14 17.90 8.20
CA ALA A 48 4.14 16.99 7.63
C ALA A 48 3.49 15.94 6.72
N PHE A 49 2.34 15.39 7.10
CA PHE A 49 1.60 14.46 6.25
C PHE A 49 1.34 15.05 4.86
N TYR A 50 0.83 16.28 4.83
CA TYR A 50 0.47 16.94 3.55
C TYR A 50 1.67 17.41 2.74
N LEU A 51 2.88 17.32 3.28
CA LEU A 51 4.10 17.49 2.48
C LEU A 51 4.40 16.24 1.61
N PHE A 52 3.93 15.07 2.05
CA PHE A 52 4.20 13.80 1.37
C PHE A 52 3.04 13.28 0.53
N PHE A 53 1.81 13.53 0.95
CA PHE A 53 0.61 13.04 0.27
C PHE A 53 -0.44 14.14 0.23
N GLU A 54 -1.03 14.34 -0.95
CA GLU A 54 -2.06 15.39 -1.12
C GLU A 54 -3.31 15.12 -0.30
N SER A 55 -3.62 13.85 -0.07
CA SER A 55 -4.84 13.43 0.60
C SER A 55 -4.69 12.01 1.15
N LYS A 56 -5.65 11.61 1.96
CA LYS A 56 -5.79 10.23 2.43
C LYS A 56 -5.91 9.27 1.24
N GLU A 57 -6.71 9.65 0.26
CA GLU A 57 -6.94 8.88 -0.97
C GLU A 57 -5.64 8.65 -1.73
N ALA A 58 -4.81 9.67 -1.85
CA ALA A 58 -3.51 9.55 -2.52
C ALA A 58 -2.60 8.53 -1.84
N LEU A 59 -2.56 8.54 -0.51
CA LEU A 59 -1.79 7.56 0.25
C LEU A 59 -2.33 6.14 0.03
N PHE A 60 -3.63 5.96 0.13
CA PHE A 60 -4.26 4.65 -0.05
C PHE A 60 -4.04 4.11 -1.47
N CYS A 61 -4.14 4.96 -2.49
CA CYS A 61 -3.87 4.56 -3.87
C CYS A 61 -2.42 4.13 -4.05
N GLU A 62 -1.48 4.83 -3.44
CA GLU A 62 -0.06 4.47 -3.50
C GLU A 62 0.21 3.12 -2.83
N VAL A 63 -0.41 2.85 -1.69
CA VAL A 63 -0.32 1.55 -1.01
C VAL A 63 -0.90 0.45 -1.89
N LEU A 64 -2.07 0.68 -2.48
CA LEU A 64 -2.73 -0.30 -3.35
C LEU A 64 -1.85 -0.64 -4.56
N CYS A 65 -1.32 0.37 -5.24
CA CYS A 65 -0.42 0.17 -6.38
C CYS A 65 0.84 -0.58 -5.97
N SER A 66 1.42 -0.23 -4.84
CA SER A 66 2.64 -0.88 -4.34
C SER A 66 2.42 -2.37 -4.08
N VAL A 67 1.31 -2.75 -3.45
CA VAL A 67 0.99 -4.15 -3.19
C VAL A 67 0.78 -4.92 -4.49
N GLN A 68 0.02 -4.36 -5.42
CA GLN A 68 -0.21 -4.99 -6.72
C GLN A 68 1.09 -5.18 -7.51
N GLU A 69 1.96 -4.17 -7.48
CA GLU A 69 3.26 -4.22 -8.15
C GLU A 69 4.14 -5.32 -7.56
N GLN A 70 4.17 -5.46 -6.25
CA GLN A 70 4.92 -6.53 -5.58
C GLN A 70 4.41 -7.91 -5.97
N ILE A 71 3.11 -8.09 -6.07
CA ILE A 71 2.50 -9.35 -6.48
C ILE A 71 2.89 -9.67 -7.93
N CYS A 72 2.79 -8.69 -8.83
CA CYS A 72 3.15 -8.86 -10.24
C CYS A 72 4.63 -9.19 -10.40
N ASP A 73 5.51 -8.51 -9.68
CA ASP A 73 6.94 -8.76 -9.74
C ASP A 73 7.28 -10.17 -9.26
N ALA A 74 6.68 -10.60 -8.17
CA ALA A 74 6.89 -11.95 -7.63
C ALA A 74 6.42 -13.02 -8.63
N ALA A 75 5.25 -12.82 -9.23
CA ALA A 75 4.71 -13.74 -10.23
C ALA A 75 5.61 -13.80 -11.48
N SER A 76 6.11 -12.65 -11.93
CA SER A 76 7.03 -12.58 -13.08
C SER A 76 8.32 -13.35 -12.83
N ARG A 77 8.86 -13.25 -11.61
CA ARG A 77 10.08 -14.00 -11.26
C ARG A 77 9.85 -15.51 -11.30
N VAL A 78 8.68 -15.96 -10.87
CA VAL A 78 8.33 -17.39 -10.93
C VAL A 78 8.23 -17.87 -12.39
N ILE A 79 7.60 -17.09 -13.25
CA ILE A 79 7.46 -17.39 -14.67
C ILE A 79 8.84 -17.46 -15.35
N GLU A 80 9.73 -16.52 -15.05
CA GLU A 80 11.08 -16.51 -15.62
C GLU A 80 11.92 -17.71 -15.17
N LYS A 81 11.74 -18.12 -13.91
CA LYS A 81 12.46 -19.29 -13.36
C LYS A 81 12.02 -20.60 -13.99
N HIS A 82 10.74 -20.72 -14.34
CA HIS A 82 10.14 -21.93 -14.91
C HIS A 82 9.37 -21.55 -16.17
N LYS A 83 10.07 -21.52 -17.32
CA LYS A 83 9.51 -21.07 -18.61
C LYS A 83 8.68 -22.16 -19.31
N ASP A 84 7.72 -22.75 -18.59
CA ASP A 84 6.83 -23.78 -19.11
C ASP A 84 5.46 -23.66 -18.44
N LYS A 85 4.58 -24.62 -18.69
CA LYS A 85 3.25 -24.67 -18.08
C LYS A 85 3.30 -24.68 -16.57
N HIS A 86 4.33 -25.32 -16.01
CA HIS A 86 4.50 -25.40 -14.55
C HIS A 86 4.76 -24.01 -13.95
N GLY A 87 5.60 -23.21 -14.61
CA GLY A 87 5.87 -21.84 -14.16
C GLY A 87 4.62 -20.97 -14.14
N VAL A 88 3.79 -21.06 -15.17
CA VAL A 88 2.53 -20.32 -15.24
C VAL A 88 1.59 -20.76 -14.11
N ALA A 89 1.46 -22.06 -13.88
CA ALA A 89 0.62 -22.59 -12.80
C ALA A 89 1.09 -22.10 -11.43
N GLU A 90 2.39 -22.10 -11.17
CA GLU A 90 2.96 -21.64 -9.90
C GLU A 90 2.76 -20.14 -9.71
N ALA A 91 2.90 -19.35 -10.78
CA ALA A 91 2.64 -17.91 -10.74
C ALA A 91 1.19 -17.61 -10.40
N LEU A 92 0.25 -18.32 -10.99
CA LEU A 92 -1.18 -18.17 -10.69
C LEU A 92 -1.50 -18.52 -9.24
N LYS A 93 -0.91 -19.57 -8.71
CA LYS A 93 -1.06 -19.95 -7.30
C LYS A 93 -0.54 -18.86 -6.37
N LEU A 94 0.61 -18.28 -6.71
CA LEU A 94 1.23 -17.21 -5.92
C LEU A 94 0.31 -15.98 -5.92
N ILE A 95 -0.19 -15.57 -7.08
CA ILE A 95 -1.10 -14.43 -7.21
C ILE A 95 -2.35 -14.66 -6.33
N TYR A 96 -2.93 -15.85 -6.41
CA TYR A 96 -4.12 -16.18 -5.63
C TYR A 96 -3.87 -16.08 -4.14
N ARG A 97 -2.74 -16.63 -3.66
CA ARG A 97 -2.37 -16.57 -2.24
C ARG A 97 -2.15 -15.14 -1.76
N GLU A 98 -1.49 -14.31 -2.57
CA GLU A 98 -1.23 -12.92 -2.21
C GLU A 98 -2.50 -12.08 -2.18
N TYR A 99 -3.42 -12.31 -3.11
CA TYR A 99 -4.73 -11.65 -3.08
C TYR A 99 -5.53 -12.06 -1.84
N ASP A 100 -5.45 -13.32 -1.44
CA ASP A 100 -6.14 -13.79 -0.24
C ASP A 100 -5.59 -13.11 1.03
N LYS A 101 -4.27 -12.96 1.13
CA LYS A 101 -3.62 -12.25 2.23
C LYS A 101 -4.01 -10.78 2.29
N ASN A 102 -4.22 -10.17 1.14
CA ASN A 102 -4.50 -8.74 1.02
C ASN A 102 -5.97 -8.50 0.65
N ASN A 103 -6.87 -9.31 1.18
CA ASN A 103 -8.29 -9.25 0.82
C ASN A 103 -8.93 -7.89 1.14
N PHE A 104 -8.36 -7.12 2.08
CA PHE A 104 -8.83 -5.76 2.38
C PHE A 104 -8.77 -4.83 1.16
N LEU A 105 -7.93 -5.16 0.17
CA LEU A 105 -7.83 -4.38 -1.07
C LEU A 105 -9.07 -4.54 -1.97
N TYR A 106 -9.90 -5.53 -1.69
CA TYR A 106 -11.02 -5.90 -2.54
C TYR A 106 -12.37 -5.75 -1.85
N ASP A 107 -12.42 -5.02 -0.74
CA ASP A 107 -13.70 -4.66 -0.13
C ASP A 107 -14.36 -3.54 -0.93
N SER A 108 -15.59 -3.18 -0.58
CA SER A 108 -16.35 -2.18 -1.32
C SER A 108 -15.67 -0.80 -1.33
N ASP A 109 -15.02 -0.44 -0.21
CA ASP A 109 -14.33 0.84 -0.09
C ASP A 109 -13.10 0.89 -1.01
N SER A 110 -12.36 -0.22 -1.07
CA SER A 110 -11.18 -0.33 -1.93
C SER A 110 -11.54 -0.32 -3.41
N MET A 111 -12.67 -0.93 -3.76
CA MET A 111 -13.14 -0.93 -5.15
C MET A 111 -13.44 0.48 -5.65
N ASP A 112 -13.99 1.33 -4.80
CA ASP A 112 -14.24 2.73 -5.15
C ASP A 112 -12.94 3.45 -5.48
N LEU A 113 -11.88 3.20 -4.69
CA LEU A 113 -10.56 3.77 -4.97
C LEU A 113 -9.98 3.24 -6.29
N THR A 114 -10.17 1.97 -6.58
CA THR A 114 -9.69 1.36 -7.81
C THR A 114 -10.30 2.01 -9.04
N ILE A 115 -11.57 2.36 -8.98
CA ILE A 115 -12.26 3.06 -10.07
C ILE A 115 -11.65 4.43 -10.32
N LEU A 116 -11.21 5.11 -9.27
CA LEU A 116 -10.59 6.44 -9.38
C LEU A 116 -9.18 6.40 -9.96
N MET A 117 -8.54 5.26 -9.95
CA MET A 117 -7.21 5.06 -10.51
C MET A 117 -7.26 4.81 -12.01
#